data_510a90e0676427e8643ff7bbd3c86103
#
_entry.id   510a90e0676427e8643ff7bbd3c86103
#
_cell.length_a   1.000
_cell.length_b   1.000
_cell.length_c   1.000
_cell.angle_alpha   90.00
_cell.angle_beta   90.00
_cell.angle_gamma   90.00
#
_symmetry.space_group_name_H-M   'P 1'
#
loop_
_entity.id
_entity.type
_entity.pdbx_description
1 polymer ?
#
loop_
_entity_poly.entity_id
_entity_poly.type
_entity_poly.pdbx_seq_one_letter_code
_entity_poly.pdbx_strand_id
1 'polypeptide(L)'
;MAQLYSLFEMSLWLKAPPTLYIFSSRDAERKVPACSSLISSQLNSSTISAKMMKDMIVKNMSLKVGQTLTVVGVPKPDASNFSLNIGSNEQEITLHMNPRFNAHGDENAVVCNSYQGGNWCEEHREGGFPFQQGEEFKITIEFTPTEFLVTLSDGSNIHFPNRIGAEKYSCMSFEGDARIKSIEIK
;
A
#
# COMPACT_ATOMS: atom_id res chain seq x y z
N MET A 1 -23.44 -45.77 19.53
CA MET A 1 -22.03 -45.77 19.08
C MET A 1 -21.78 -44.42 18.46
N ALA A 2 -21.20 -43.49 19.21
CA ALA A 2 -20.82 -42.16 18.74
C ALA A 2 -19.32 -42.20 18.38
N GLN A 3 -19.01 -41.87 17.15
CA GLN A 3 -17.63 -41.79 16.67
C GLN A 3 -16.99 -40.49 17.17
N LEU A 4 -15.94 -40.66 17.98
CA LEU A 4 -14.98 -39.61 18.34
C LEU A 4 -14.18 -39.26 17.08
N TYR A 5 -14.43 -38.12 16.47
CA TYR A 5 -13.47 -37.52 15.53
C TYR A 5 -12.40 -36.80 16.31
N SER A 6 -11.19 -37.21 16.06
CA SER A 6 -9.94 -36.84 16.71
C SER A 6 -9.63 -35.35 16.57
N LEU A 7 -9.35 -34.71 17.71
CA LEU A 7 -8.83 -33.34 17.88
C LEU A 7 -7.41 -33.13 17.31
N PHE A 8 -6.92 -34.03 16.47
CA PHE A 8 -5.53 -34.01 16.01
C PHE A 8 -5.31 -33.29 14.66
N GLU A 9 -6.37 -32.96 13.92
CA GLU A 9 -6.21 -32.28 12.63
C GLU A 9 -6.33 -30.74 12.68
N MET A 10 -6.73 -30.14 13.80
CA MET A 10 -6.82 -28.67 13.91
C MET A 10 -5.48 -27.97 14.19
N SER A 11 -4.41 -28.68 14.50
CA SER A 11 -3.12 -28.06 14.83
C SER A 11 -2.18 -27.81 13.63
N LEU A 12 -2.50 -28.29 12.44
CA LEU A 12 -1.67 -28.14 11.26
C LEU A 12 -1.98 -26.89 10.41
N TRP A 13 -3.10 -26.22 10.64
CA TRP A 13 -3.48 -24.99 9.92
C TRP A 13 -2.90 -23.71 10.50
N LEU A 14 -2.30 -23.75 11.68
CA LEU A 14 -1.79 -22.58 12.41
C LEU A 14 -0.33 -22.23 12.11
N LYS A 15 0.34 -22.91 11.16
CA LYS A 15 1.78 -22.69 10.84
C LYS A 15 2.08 -22.39 9.39
N ALA A 16 1.10 -22.06 8.57
CA ALA A 16 1.41 -21.52 7.24
C ALA A 16 1.88 -20.08 7.38
N PRO A 17 3.03 -19.68 6.81
CA PRO A 17 3.44 -18.29 6.80
C PRO A 17 2.39 -17.45 6.06
N PRO A 18 2.20 -16.18 6.45
CA PRO A 18 1.24 -15.30 5.76
C PRO A 18 1.61 -15.21 4.28
N THR A 19 0.72 -15.67 3.42
CA THR A 19 0.90 -15.59 1.96
C THR A 19 0.55 -14.19 1.52
N LEU A 20 1.50 -13.49 0.91
CA LEU A 20 1.29 -12.19 0.32
C LEU A 20 0.51 -12.33 -0.99
N TYR A 21 -0.61 -11.63 -1.12
CA TYR A 21 -1.42 -11.60 -2.34
C TYR A 21 -1.28 -10.24 -3.03
N ILE A 22 -0.96 -10.25 -4.33
CA ILE A 22 -0.91 -9.07 -5.19
C ILE A 22 -1.98 -9.25 -6.25
N PHE A 23 -2.90 -8.29 -6.33
CA PHE A 23 -3.98 -8.28 -7.32
C PHE A 23 -3.83 -7.06 -8.24
N SER A 24 -4.09 -7.27 -9.54
CA SER A 24 -4.31 -6.19 -10.49
C SER A 24 -5.82 -5.93 -10.59
N SER A 25 -6.24 -4.68 -10.71
CA SER A 25 -7.65 -4.29 -10.83
C SER A 25 -8.38 -4.94 -12.02
N ARG A 26 -7.64 -5.42 -13.02
CA ARG A 26 -8.21 -6.15 -14.17
C ARG A 26 -8.75 -7.54 -13.80
N ASP A 27 -8.37 -8.08 -12.64
CA ASP A 27 -8.80 -9.43 -12.21
C ASP A 27 -10.13 -9.40 -11.47
N ALA A 28 -10.64 -8.21 -11.11
CA ALA A 28 -11.91 -8.05 -10.39
C ALA A 28 -13.18 -8.28 -11.27
N GLU A 29 -13.05 -8.19 -12.59
CA GLU A 29 -14.19 -8.35 -13.52
C GLU A 29 -14.32 -9.75 -14.15
N ARG A 30 -13.40 -10.66 -13.89
CA ARG A 30 -13.51 -12.05 -14.39
C ARG A 30 -13.94 -13.00 -13.29
N LYS A 31 -15.11 -13.65 -13.49
CA LYS A 31 -15.51 -14.86 -12.74
C LYS A 31 -14.35 -15.86 -12.80
N VAL A 32 -13.77 -16.15 -11.66
CA VAL A 32 -12.56 -16.95 -11.46
C VAL A 32 -12.75 -18.37 -12.03
N PRO A 33 -11.97 -18.82 -13.02
CA PRO A 33 -11.59 -20.21 -13.13
C PRO A 33 -10.36 -20.45 -12.24
N ALA A 34 -10.43 -21.51 -11.46
CA ALA A 34 -9.35 -21.89 -10.54
C ALA A 34 -8.05 -22.16 -11.30
N CYS A 35 -7.12 -21.25 -11.25
CA CYS A 35 -5.67 -21.40 -11.31
C CYS A 35 -5.01 -20.03 -11.33
N SER A 36 -4.85 -19.42 -10.17
CA SER A 36 -3.98 -18.28 -9.99
C SER A 36 -2.54 -18.77 -9.84
N SER A 37 -1.63 -18.22 -10.63
CA SER A 37 -0.21 -18.46 -10.49
C SER A 37 0.26 -17.91 -9.13
N LEU A 38 0.42 -18.80 -8.16
CA LEU A 38 0.99 -18.54 -6.85
C LEU A 38 2.48 -18.27 -6.99
N ILE A 39 2.91 -17.03 -6.81
CA ILE A 39 4.33 -16.73 -6.55
C ILE A 39 4.53 -16.87 -5.04
N SER A 40 4.95 -18.06 -4.61
CA SER A 40 5.42 -18.32 -3.26
C SER A 40 6.88 -17.94 -3.16
N SER A 41 7.20 -16.83 -2.48
CA SER A 41 8.57 -16.50 -2.10
C SER A 41 8.68 -16.33 -0.59
N GLN A 42 9.55 -17.12 0.03
CA GLN A 42 9.98 -16.90 1.41
C GLN A 42 10.93 -15.70 1.44
N LEU A 43 10.63 -14.68 2.22
CA LEU A 43 11.37 -13.43 2.22
C LEU A 43 11.75 -13.00 3.63
N ASN A 44 13.07 -13.06 3.88
CA ASN A 44 13.77 -12.36 4.97
C ASN A 44 14.34 -11.02 4.47
N SER A 45 13.63 -10.22 3.84
CA SER A 45 13.78 -8.86 3.30
C SER A 45 12.99 -8.82 1.99
N SER A 46 11.84 -8.17 2.01
CA SER A 46 10.87 -8.32 0.91
C SER A 46 11.06 -7.21 -0.11
N THR A 47 11.96 -7.40 -1.08
CA THR A 47 11.95 -6.58 -2.29
C THR A 47 11.05 -7.23 -3.32
N ILE A 48 9.91 -6.60 -3.62
CA ILE A 48 9.02 -7.02 -4.69
C ILE A 48 9.40 -6.21 -5.94
N SER A 49 10.03 -6.88 -6.91
CA SER A 49 10.22 -6.30 -8.24
C SER A 49 8.91 -6.42 -9.01
N ALA A 50 8.14 -5.35 -9.07
CA ALA A 50 6.87 -5.32 -9.78
C ALA A 50 7.13 -5.07 -11.28
N LYS A 51 6.61 -5.97 -12.13
CA LYS A 51 6.54 -5.73 -13.58
C LYS A 51 5.52 -4.62 -13.84
N MET A 52 5.96 -3.35 -13.76
CA MET A 52 5.23 -2.11 -14.09
C MET A 52 3.69 -2.27 -14.01
N MET A 53 3.14 -2.32 -12.79
CA MET A 53 1.70 -2.53 -12.58
C MET A 53 0.99 -1.19 -12.39
N LYS A 54 -0.16 -1.04 -13.03
CA LYS A 54 -1.14 0.02 -12.78
C LYS A 54 -2.22 -0.58 -11.86
N ASP A 55 -2.70 0.21 -10.91
CA ASP A 55 -3.75 -0.17 -9.96
C ASP A 55 -3.44 -1.53 -9.30
N MET A 56 -2.73 -1.51 -8.20
CA MET A 56 -2.22 -2.68 -7.51
C MET A 56 -2.71 -2.70 -6.07
N ILE A 57 -3.10 -3.88 -5.60
CA ILE A 57 -3.43 -4.11 -4.20
C ILE A 57 -2.50 -5.20 -3.64
N VAL A 58 -1.87 -4.91 -2.52
CA VAL A 58 -1.03 -5.84 -1.76
C VAL A 58 -1.74 -6.16 -0.45
N LYS A 59 -2.15 -7.42 -0.27
CA LYS A 59 -2.82 -7.92 0.94
C LYS A 59 -1.88 -8.81 1.75
N ASN A 60 -2.18 -8.93 3.04
CA ASN A 60 -1.39 -9.72 3.99
C ASN A 60 0.08 -9.24 4.11
N MET A 61 0.35 -7.99 3.80
CA MET A 61 1.65 -7.40 4.10
C MET A 61 1.81 -7.23 5.63
N SER A 62 3.03 -6.99 6.07
CA SER A 62 3.32 -6.73 7.47
C SER A 62 4.19 -5.48 7.56
N LEU A 63 3.55 -4.31 7.55
CA LEU A 63 4.19 -3.05 7.89
C LEU A 63 3.95 -2.78 9.37
N LYS A 64 5.01 -2.80 10.17
CA LYS A 64 4.98 -2.61 11.62
C LYS A 64 5.66 -1.33 12.01
N VAL A 65 5.34 -0.83 13.20
CA VAL A 65 6.09 0.26 13.84
C VAL A 65 7.58 -0.04 13.85
N GLY A 66 8.39 0.96 13.50
CA GLY A 66 9.84 0.87 13.37
C GLY A 66 10.32 0.39 11.99
N GLN A 67 9.41 0.02 11.09
CA GLN A 67 9.77 -0.36 9.72
C GLN A 67 9.62 0.82 8.75
N THR A 68 10.36 0.72 7.65
CA THR A 68 10.33 1.67 6.54
C THR A 68 9.83 0.99 5.28
N LEU A 69 8.80 1.60 4.67
CA LEU A 69 8.30 1.25 3.35
C LEU A 69 8.93 2.17 2.31
N THR A 70 9.58 1.61 1.31
CA THR A 70 10.10 2.36 0.16
C THR A 70 9.34 1.97 -1.10
N VAL A 71 8.87 2.96 -1.84
CA VAL A 71 8.17 2.80 -3.11
C VAL A 71 8.88 3.58 -4.19
N VAL A 72 9.16 2.93 -5.31
CA VAL A 72 9.70 3.56 -6.52
C VAL A 72 8.71 3.38 -7.66
N GLY A 73 8.43 4.45 -8.38
CA GLY A 73 7.50 4.44 -9.49
C GLY A 73 7.77 5.53 -10.52
N VAL A 74 6.93 5.56 -11.55
CA VAL A 74 6.98 6.58 -12.62
C VAL A 74 5.55 7.02 -12.93
N PRO A 75 5.21 8.31 -12.77
CA PRO A 75 3.95 8.85 -13.26
C PRO A 75 3.90 8.76 -14.78
N LYS A 76 2.71 8.60 -15.35
CA LYS A 76 2.55 8.69 -16.81
C LYS A 76 2.91 10.08 -17.32
N PRO A 77 3.27 10.21 -18.62
CA PRO A 77 3.54 11.51 -19.23
C PRO A 77 2.36 12.50 -19.20
N ASP A 78 1.14 11.98 -19.04
CA ASP A 78 -0.11 12.71 -18.97
C ASP A 78 -0.82 12.54 -17.62
N ALA A 79 -0.08 12.18 -16.58
CA ALA A 79 -0.64 11.92 -15.25
C ALA A 79 -1.39 13.13 -14.71
N SER A 80 -2.62 12.92 -14.26
CA SER A 80 -3.37 13.92 -13.48
C SER A 80 -3.12 13.77 -11.99
N ASN A 81 -3.15 12.54 -11.51
CA ASN A 81 -2.85 12.20 -10.12
C ASN A 81 -2.59 10.68 -9.97
N PHE A 82 -2.07 10.31 -8.81
CA PHE A 82 -2.03 8.92 -8.36
C PHE A 82 -2.14 8.87 -6.83
N SER A 83 -2.44 7.71 -6.28
CA SER A 83 -2.51 7.53 -4.84
C SER A 83 -1.78 6.28 -4.36
N LEU A 84 -1.21 6.39 -3.17
CA LEU A 84 -0.70 5.32 -2.34
C LEU A 84 -1.55 5.24 -1.08
N ASN A 85 -2.10 4.07 -0.81
CA ASN A 85 -2.90 3.82 0.38
C ASN A 85 -2.25 2.77 1.27
N ILE A 86 -2.25 3.00 2.58
CA ILE A 86 -1.86 2.03 3.61
C ILE A 86 -3.01 1.91 4.59
N GLY A 87 -3.37 0.68 4.99
CA GLY A 87 -4.46 0.46 5.91
C GLY A 87 -4.55 -0.97 6.45
N SER A 88 -5.58 -1.21 7.23
CA SER A 88 -5.90 -2.54 7.71
C SER A 88 -6.55 -3.40 6.62
N ASN A 89 -7.29 -2.75 5.74
CA ASN A 89 -7.97 -3.32 4.56
C ASN A 89 -8.27 -2.19 3.56
N GLU A 90 -8.98 -2.50 2.46
CA GLU A 90 -9.33 -1.53 1.40
C GLU A 90 -10.36 -0.48 1.84
N GLN A 91 -11.07 -0.70 2.94
CA GLN A 91 -12.15 0.17 3.46
C GLN A 91 -11.72 0.96 4.71
N GLU A 92 -10.55 0.66 5.25
CA GLU A 92 -9.98 1.33 6.41
C GLU A 92 -8.54 1.76 6.06
N ILE A 93 -8.41 3.00 5.55
CA ILE A 93 -7.16 3.56 5.08
C ILE A 93 -6.61 4.50 6.15
N THR A 94 -5.45 4.18 6.68
CA THR A 94 -4.80 5.01 7.70
C THR A 94 -3.97 6.13 7.10
N LEU A 95 -3.32 5.88 5.97
CA LEU A 95 -2.62 6.87 5.17
C LEU A 95 -3.07 6.74 3.72
N HIS A 96 -3.73 7.75 3.21
CA HIS A 96 -3.95 8.03 1.79
C HIS A 96 -3.03 9.17 1.40
N MET A 97 -2.08 8.92 0.53
CA MET A 97 -1.18 9.94 -0.03
C MET A 97 -1.52 10.11 -1.50
N ASN A 98 -1.92 11.32 -1.89
CA ASN A 98 -2.38 11.62 -3.25
C ASN A 98 -1.62 12.80 -3.88
N PRO A 99 -0.52 12.54 -4.61
CA PRO A 99 0.09 13.54 -5.47
C PRO A 99 -0.83 13.91 -6.64
N ARG A 100 -1.15 15.19 -6.76
CA ARG A 100 -2.04 15.81 -7.76
C ARG A 100 -1.26 16.76 -8.65
N PHE A 101 -1.07 16.40 -9.92
CA PHE A 101 -0.51 17.29 -10.94
C PHE A 101 -1.54 18.35 -11.32
N ASN A 102 -2.75 17.89 -11.65
CA ASN A 102 -3.92 18.73 -11.89
C ASN A 102 -5.18 17.88 -11.69
N ALA A 103 -5.66 17.80 -10.45
CA ALA A 103 -6.81 17.00 -10.07
C ALA A 103 -7.50 17.54 -8.83
N HIS A 104 -8.81 17.31 -8.72
CA HIS A 104 -9.64 17.67 -7.57
C HIS A 104 -9.58 19.17 -7.18
N GLY A 105 -9.25 20.05 -8.14
CA GLY A 105 -9.09 21.48 -7.90
C GLY A 105 -7.72 21.90 -7.37
N ASP A 106 -6.78 20.96 -7.25
CA ASP A 106 -5.39 21.22 -6.89
C ASP A 106 -4.47 21.13 -8.11
N GLU A 107 -3.41 21.91 -8.10
CA GLU A 107 -2.31 21.89 -9.06
C GLU A 107 -0.99 21.75 -8.30
N ASN A 108 -0.20 20.71 -8.64
CA ASN A 108 1.10 20.40 -8.04
C ASN A 108 1.07 20.35 -6.51
N ALA A 109 0.17 19.54 -5.96
CA ALA A 109 -0.02 19.38 -4.52
C ALA A 109 0.05 17.91 -4.09
N VAL A 110 0.61 17.65 -2.91
CA VAL A 110 0.48 16.37 -2.21
C VAL A 110 -0.56 16.51 -1.14
N VAL A 111 -1.61 15.70 -1.20
CA VAL A 111 -2.69 15.68 -0.22
C VAL A 111 -2.67 14.35 0.49
N CYS A 112 -2.56 14.38 1.81
CA CYS A 112 -2.69 13.21 2.66
C CYS A 112 -4.01 13.22 3.41
N ASN A 113 -4.61 12.05 3.61
CA ASN A 113 -5.84 11.88 4.37
C ASN A 113 -5.93 10.46 4.96
N SER A 114 -6.96 10.19 5.71
CA SER A 114 -7.39 8.86 6.15
C SER A 114 -8.86 8.63 5.84
N TYR A 115 -9.24 7.37 5.62
CA TYR A 115 -10.62 6.95 5.39
C TYR A 115 -11.02 5.96 6.47
N GLN A 116 -12.01 6.33 7.29
CA GLN A 116 -12.40 5.59 8.48
C GLN A 116 -13.93 5.60 8.63
N GLY A 117 -14.50 4.46 8.93
CA GLY A 117 -15.95 4.34 9.14
C GLY A 117 -16.78 4.80 7.95
N GLY A 118 -16.29 4.62 6.73
CA GLY A 118 -16.98 5.03 5.50
C GLY A 118 -16.84 6.52 5.13
N ASN A 119 -15.99 7.28 5.80
CA ASN A 119 -15.82 8.71 5.56
C ASN A 119 -14.35 9.12 5.43
N TRP A 120 -14.09 10.08 4.54
CA TRP A 120 -12.82 10.79 4.52
C TRP A 120 -12.73 11.72 5.72
N CYS A 121 -11.54 11.75 6.34
CA CYS A 121 -11.23 12.64 7.44
C CYS A 121 -10.72 14.00 6.93
N GLU A 122 -10.06 14.78 7.78
CA GLU A 122 -9.48 16.06 7.43
C GLU A 122 -8.23 15.87 6.54
N GLU A 123 -8.19 16.60 5.42
CA GLU A 123 -7.03 16.63 4.53
C GLU A 123 -5.84 17.31 5.21
N HIS A 124 -4.66 16.72 5.00
CA HIS A 124 -3.38 17.25 5.46
C HIS A 124 -2.53 17.59 4.24
N ARG A 125 -2.01 18.81 4.21
CA ARG A 125 -1.25 19.38 3.09
C ARG A 125 0.07 19.92 3.62
N GLU A 126 1.14 19.17 3.43
CA GLU A 126 2.49 19.49 3.87
C GLU A 126 3.49 19.00 2.83
N GLY A 127 4.70 19.58 2.84
CA GLY A 127 5.78 19.22 1.92
C GLY A 127 5.68 19.89 0.57
N GLY A 128 6.65 19.55 -0.29
CA GLY A 128 6.72 20.01 -1.68
C GLY A 128 5.98 19.10 -2.64
N PHE A 129 6.15 19.37 -3.95
CA PHE A 129 5.67 18.52 -5.03
C PHE A 129 6.83 18.13 -5.97
N PRO A 130 7.71 17.19 -5.56
CA PRO A 130 8.88 16.81 -6.35
C PRO A 130 8.58 15.74 -7.39
N PHE A 131 7.35 15.70 -7.90
CA PHE A 131 6.95 14.75 -8.93
C PHE A 131 6.96 15.40 -10.29
N GLN A 132 7.49 14.66 -11.28
CA GLN A 132 7.48 15.06 -12.69
C GLN A 132 6.85 13.93 -13.50
N GLN A 133 6.00 14.29 -14.45
CA GLN A 133 5.38 13.34 -15.37
C GLN A 133 6.45 12.63 -16.19
N GLY A 134 6.40 11.29 -16.25
CA GLY A 134 7.37 10.48 -16.97
C GLY A 134 8.70 10.23 -16.25
N GLU A 135 8.97 10.88 -15.12
CA GLU A 135 10.20 10.71 -14.36
C GLU A 135 10.03 9.82 -13.15
N GLU A 136 11.10 9.16 -12.74
CA GLU A 136 11.08 8.26 -11.58
C GLU A 136 10.98 9.05 -10.28
N PHE A 137 10.07 8.63 -9.40
CA PHE A 137 9.97 9.09 -8.03
C PHE A 137 10.36 7.99 -7.04
N LYS A 138 10.79 8.41 -5.86
CA LYS A 138 10.98 7.58 -4.69
C LYS A 138 10.21 8.19 -3.51
N ILE A 139 9.39 7.39 -2.88
CA ILE A 139 8.69 7.72 -1.63
C ILE A 139 9.20 6.76 -0.56
N THR A 140 9.64 7.29 0.56
CA THR A 140 10.06 6.51 1.74
C THR A 140 9.15 6.86 2.90
N ILE A 141 8.55 5.87 3.55
CA ILE A 141 7.60 6.05 4.64
C ILE A 141 8.13 5.29 5.86
N GLU A 142 8.59 6.03 6.85
CA GLU A 142 8.92 5.46 8.16
C GLU A 142 7.66 5.42 9.02
N PHE A 143 7.33 4.25 9.52
CA PHE A 143 6.15 4.05 10.36
C PHE A 143 6.53 4.07 11.83
N THR A 144 6.10 5.10 12.54
CA THR A 144 6.29 5.28 13.98
C THR A 144 4.97 5.02 14.74
N PRO A 145 4.98 4.90 16.07
CA PRO A 145 3.75 4.73 16.84
C PRO A 145 2.74 5.87 16.65
N THR A 146 3.22 7.09 16.41
CA THR A 146 2.40 8.31 16.38
C THR A 146 2.16 8.86 14.99
N GLU A 147 3.01 8.53 14.01
CA GLU A 147 2.95 9.12 12.68
C GLU A 147 3.56 8.25 11.59
N PHE A 148 3.29 8.61 10.35
CA PHE A 148 4.01 8.22 9.15
C PHE A 148 4.89 9.41 8.74
N LEU A 149 6.21 9.24 8.82
CA LEU A 149 7.16 10.20 8.27
C LEU A 149 7.41 9.85 6.81
N VAL A 150 6.85 10.64 5.91
CA VAL A 150 6.99 10.44 4.46
C VAL A 150 8.10 11.33 3.94
N THR A 151 9.15 10.75 3.38
CA THR A 151 10.24 11.47 2.72
C THR A 151 10.09 11.34 1.20
N LEU A 152 10.08 12.46 0.50
CA LEU A 152 9.96 12.55 -0.95
C LEU A 152 11.34 12.60 -1.64
N SER A 153 11.36 12.56 -2.98
CA SER A 153 12.58 12.47 -3.79
C SER A 153 13.54 13.65 -3.62
N ASP A 154 13.02 14.84 -3.29
CA ASP A 154 13.79 16.07 -3.03
C ASP A 154 14.26 16.19 -1.59
N GLY A 155 13.94 15.21 -0.73
CA GLY A 155 14.24 15.22 0.69
C GLY A 155 13.22 15.98 1.55
N SER A 156 12.16 16.53 0.96
CA SER A 156 11.06 17.11 1.73
C SER A 156 10.30 16.05 2.51
N ASN A 157 9.79 16.43 3.68
CA ASN A 157 9.09 15.53 4.58
C ASN A 157 7.63 15.93 4.74
N ILE A 158 6.78 14.92 4.98
CA ILE A 158 5.39 15.07 5.37
C ILE A 158 5.21 14.29 6.68
N HIS A 159 4.69 14.93 7.70
CA HIS A 159 4.39 14.36 9.01
C HIS A 159 2.91 14.03 9.10
N PHE A 160 2.50 12.81 8.78
CA PHE A 160 1.10 12.43 8.79
C PHE A 160 0.78 11.59 10.04
N PRO A 161 -0.15 12.02 10.91
CA PRO A 161 -0.45 11.33 12.16
C PRO A 161 -1.03 9.93 11.92
N ASN A 162 -0.60 8.95 12.74
CA ASN A 162 -1.21 7.64 12.81
C ASN A 162 -2.57 7.73 13.54
N ARG A 163 -3.60 8.21 12.84
CA ARG A 163 -4.92 8.52 13.42
C ARG A 163 -5.66 7.30 13.96
N ILE A 164 -5.37 6.12 13.41
CA ILE A 164 -5.96 4.85 13.88
C ILE A 164 -5.21 4.31 15.09
N GLY A 165 -3.90 4.61 15.21
CA GLY A 165 -3.08 4.19 16.33
C GLY A 165 -2.73 2.70 16.35
N ALA A 166 -2.91 1.98 15.24
CA ALA A 166 -2.50 0.58 15.16
C ALA A 166 -0.97 0.47 15.04
N GLU A 167 -0.42 -0.64 15.53
CA GLU A 167 1.03 -0.93 15.48
C GLU A 167 1.43 -1.73 14.22
N LYS A 168 0.46 -2.12 13.41
CA LYS A 168 0.66 -2.91 12.19
C LYS A 168 -0.45 -2.65 11.19
N TYR A 169 -0.05 -2.56 9.92
CA TYR A 169 -0.98 -2.49 8.78
C TYR A 169 -0.72 -3.63 7.79
N SER A 170 -1.77 -4.14 7.19
CA SER A 170 -1.73 -5.38 6.38
C SER A 170 -2.16 -5.21 4.93
N CYS A 171 -2.57 -4.01 4.55
CA CYS A 171 -3.03 -3.70 3.19
C CYS A 171 -2.35 -2.45 2.65
N MET A 172 -2.00 -2.49 1.38
CA MET A 172 -1.53 -1.33 0.63
C MET A 172 -2.14 -1.38 -0.76
N SER A 173 -2.54 -0.22 -1.30
CA SER A 173 -2.95 -0.13 -2.70
C SER A 173 -2.31 1.06 -3.40
N PHE A 174 -2.19 0.93 -4.71
CA PHE A 174 -1.82 1.98 -5.64
C PHE A 174 -2.89 2.13 -6.70
N GLU A 175 -3.28 3.38 -6.98
CA GLU A 175 -4.30 3.70 -7.96
C GLU A 175 -3.88 4.93 -8.79
N GLY A 176 -4.41 5.01 -10.01
CA GLY A 176 -4.27 6.20 -10.85
C GLY A 176 -3.11 6.16 -11.83
N ASP A 177 -2.49 7.32 -12.07
CA ASP A 177 -1.64 7.54 -13.24
C ASP A 177 -0.15 7.35 -12.95
N ALA A 178 0.23 6.38 -12.13
CA ALA A 178 1.61 5.97 -11.95
C ALA A 178 1.79 4.47 -12.18
N ARG A 179 3.03 4.08 -12.49
CA ARG A 179 3.45 2.68 -12.59
C ARG A 179 4.48 2.41 -11.51
N ILE A 180 4.24 1.40 -10.70
CA ILE A 180 5.15 1.00 -9.63
C ILE A 180 6.23 0.10 -10.18
N LYS A 181 7.48 0.40 -9.87
CA LYS A 181 8.68 -0.37 -10.22
C LYS A 181 9.10 -1.31 -9.10
N SER A 182 9.12 -0.83 -7.87
CA SER A 182 9.49 -1.64 -6.71
C SER A 182 8.84 -1.16 -5.44
N ILE A 183 8.65 -2.09 -4.52
CA ILE A 183 8.19 -1.88 -3.15
C ILE A 183 9.12 -2.68 -2.24
N GLU A 184 9.61 -2.06 -1.18
CA GLU A 184 10.49 -2.69 -0.20
C GLU A 184 10.06 -2.31 1.21
N ILE A 185 10.01 -3.28 2.12
CA ILE A 185 9.80 -3.08 3.56
C ILE A 185 11.04 -3.57 4.30
N LYS A 186 11.62 -2.70 5.12
CA LYS A 186 12.80 -2.98 5.98
C LYS A 186 12.47 -2.80 7.45
#